data_c388b761a61ac6204cd26ccefb511719
#
_entry.id   c388b761a61ac6204cd26ccefb511719
#
_cell.length_a   1.000
_cell.length_b   1.000
_cell.length_c   1.000
_cell.angle_alpha   90.00
_cell.angle_beta   90.00
_cell.angle_gamma   90.00
#
_symmetry.space_group_name_H-M   'P 1'
#
loop_
_entity.id
_entity.type
_entity.pdbx_description
1 polymer ?
#
loop_
_entity_poly.entity_id
_entity_poly.type
_entity_poly.pdbx_seq_one_letter_code
_entity_poly.pdbx_strand_id
1 'polypeptide(L)'
;VNEGHDDPPKLPVRERSYRPGTGRHRRPLPATLPPDAPALVLAVPGKAGDIAAEIASIIRLDNPQVDLRLVSLVDGGADLSKEFVSAAADRPAAETAAVVVPLVTGPHPRVMRAVRDAVTQSETPVMIAHPLGPHPLLAEALHMRLAEAGLARVDRMRLFNVTSPVDGIIVATTGGDEGARGADATAVLLAARLTLPVVPAALDGVPNVADAAERLRKIGANRLALVPFVIGPEADHDRATAAAEAIGAGCAAPLGAHEAVARLVGMRYGSALGSYEESDED
;
A
#
# COMPACT_ATOMS: atom_id res chain seq x y z
N VAL A 1 -49.03 -46.58 38.22
CA VAL A 1 -49.00 -45.50 37.27
C VAL A 1 -47.60 -44.98 37.22
N ASN A 2 -46.86 -45.35 36.18
CA ASN A 2 -45.45 -45.06 35.98
C ASN A 2 -45.36 -43.94 34.93
N GLU A 3 -45.06 -42.74 35.36
CA GLU A 3 -44.85 -41.63 34.43
C GLU A 3 -43.39 -41.67 33.93
N GLY A 4 -43.23 -42.16 32.69
CA GLY A 4 -41.97 -42.11 31.98
C GLY A 4 -41.67 -40.64 31.57
N HIS A 5 -40.56 -40.11 32.11
CA HIS A 5 -39.97 -38.86 31.61
C HIS A 5 -39.18 -39.19 30.34
N ASP A 6 -39.72 -38.77 29.19
CA ASP A 6 -39.01 -38.76 27.92
C ASP A 6 -38.02 -37.60 27.91
N ASP A 7 -36.76 -37.92 28.12
CA ASP A 7 -35.67 -36.94 27.96
C ASP A 7 -35.45 -36.68 26.45
N PRO A 8 -35.42 -35.40 25.98
CA PRO A 8 -35.24 -35.11 24.56
C PRO A 8 -33.86 -35.57 24.06
N PRO A 9 -33.76 -36.04 22.81
CA PRO A 9 -32.52 -36.58 22.27
C PRO A 9 -31.41 -35.51 22.29
N LYS A 10 -30.33 -35.77 22.99
CA LYS A 10 -29.12 -34.94 23.01
C LYS A 10 -28.48 -35.02 21.65
N LEU A 11 -28.43 -33.85 20.95
CA LEU A 11 -27.67 -33.71 19.73
C LEU A 11 -26.18 -34.00 19.96
N PRO A 12 -25.49 -34.69 19.05
CA PRO A 12 -24.06 -34.99 19.21
C PRO A 12 -23.29 -33.69 19.17
N VAL A 13 -22.70 -33.31 20.29
CA VAL A 13 -21.72 -32.23 20.39
C VAL A 13 -20.48 -32.67 19.61
N ARG A 14 -20.29 -32.13 18.41
CA ARG A 14 -19.03 -32.27 17.67
C ARG A 14 -17.95 -31.58 18.47
N GLU A 15 -17.12 -32.32 19.16
CA GLU A 15 -15.87 -31.80 19.69
C GLU A 15 -15.05 -31.25 18.53
N ARG A 16 -15.05 -29.92 18.42
CA ARG A 16 -14.10 -29.21 17.55
C ARG A 16 -12.74 -29.41 18.16
N SER A 17 -12.02 -30.45 17.70
CA SER A 17 -10.58 -30.48 17.89
C SER A 17 -10.03 -29.20 17.29
N TYR A 18 -9.60 -28.25 18.14
CA TYR A 18 -8.88 -27.06 17.77
C TYR A 18 -7.53 -27.54 17.20
N ARG A 19 -7.49 -27.80 15.90
CA ARG A 19 -6.24 -27.79 15.16
C ARG A 19 -5.82 -26.34 15.07
N PRO A 20 -4.68 -25.93 15.65
CA PRO A 20 -4.12 -24.63 15.36
C PRO A 20 -3.94 -24.60 13.85
N GLY A 21 -4.81 -23.83 13.17
CA GLY A 21 -4.71 -23.63 11.74
C GLY A 21 -3.36 -22.96 11.50
N THR A 22 -2.57 -23.54 10.63
CA THR A 22 -1.45 -22.87 9.97
C THR A 22 -2.02 -21.78 9.05
N GLY A 23 -2.79 -20.86 9.63
CA GLY A 23 -3.09 -19.59 8.99
C GLY A 23 -1.74 -18.89 8.85
N ARG A 24 -1.33 -18.58 7.63
CA ARG A 24 -0.22 -17.69 7.33
C ARG A 24 -0.58 -16.28 7.87
N HIS A 25 -0.65 -16.16 9.18
CA HIS A 25 -0.67 -14.86 9.84
C HIS A 25 0.72 -14.29 9.62
N ARG A 26 0.78 -13.22 8.81
CA ARG A 26 1.99 -12.43 8.62
C ARG A 26 2.57 -12.16 10.01
N ARG A 27 3.75 -12.73 10.29
CA ARG A 27 4.45 -12.47 11.55
C ARG A 27 4.64 -10.97 11.67
N PRO A 28 4.30 -10.36 12.81
CA PRO A 28 4.72 -8.99 13.08
C PRO A 28 6.25 -8.93 12.99
N LEU A 29 6.78 -7.77 12.65
CA LEU A 29 8.22 -7.51 12.80
C LEU A 29 8.66 -8.02 14.17
N PRO A 30 9.78 -8.77 14.27
CA PRO A 30 10.30 -9.17 15.57
C PRO A 30 10.49 -7.92 16.44
N ALA A 31 10.12 -8.01 17.71
CA ALA A 31 10.22 -6.89 18.65
C ALA A 31 11.67 -6.37 18.79
N THR A 32 12.64 -7.21 18.45
CA THR A 32 14.07 -6.87 18.35
C THR A 32 14.59 -7.42 17.03
N LEU A 33 15.11 -6.54 16.16
CA LEU A 33 15.83 -6.97 14.98
C LEU A 33 17.20 -7.56 15.40
N PRO A 34 17.69 -8.60 14.69
CA PRO A 34 19.05 -9.03 14.83
C PRO A 34 20.02 -7.85 14.64
N PRO A 35 21.16 -7.80 15.35
CA PRO A 35 22.15 -6.72 15.19
C PRO A 35 22.72 -6.64 13.76
N ASP A 36 22.60 -7.71 13.01
CA ASP A 36 23.01 -7.90 11.62
C ASP A 36 21.86 -7.79 10.59
N ALA A 37 20.68 -7.29 11.01
CA ALA A 37 19.57 -7.09 10.09
C ALA A 37 19.96 -6.21 8.89
N PRO A 38 19.57 -6.56 7.64
CA PRO A 38 19.87 -5.78 6.46
C PRO A 38 19.36 -4.35 6.55
N ALA A 39 20.01 -3.40 5.92
CA ALA A 39 19.53 -2.02 5.86
C ALA A 39 18.15 -1.96 5.15
N LEU A 40 17.24 -1.13 5.65
CA LEU A 40 15.99 -0.78 4.95
C LEU A 40 16.26 0.40 4.04
N VAL A 41 16.27 0.17 2.73
CA VAL A 41 16.44 1.22 1.74
C VAL A 41 15.09 1.58 1.11
N LEU A 42 14.64 2.82 1.30
CA LEU A 42 13.44 3.35 0.63
C LEU A 42 13.81 3.92 -0.73
N ALA A 43 13.38 3.27 -1.80
CA ALA A 43 13.54 3.78 -3.16
C ALA A 43 12.39 4.75 -3.48
N VAL A 44 12.70 6.05 -3.47
CA VAL A 44 11.73 7.13 -3.65
C VAL A 44 11.60 7.49 -5.13
N PRO A 45 10.43 7.33 -5.77
CA PRO A 45 10.21 7.79 -7.13
C PRO A 45 10.39 9.31 -7.23
N GLY A 46 11.20 9.76 -8.18
CA GLY A 46 11.52 11.18 -8.29
C GLY A 46 12.46 11.67 -7.16
N LYS A 47 12.34 12.95 -6.82
CA LYS A 47 13.17 13.57 -5.77
C LYS A 47 12.62 13.25 -4.38
N ALA A 48 13.47 12.74 -3.50
CA ALA A 48 13.13 12.63 -2.10
C ALA A 48 12.93 14.04 -1.50
N GLY A 49 11.72 14.29 -1.02
CA GLY A 49 11.32 15.54 -0.40
C GLY A 49 10.76 15.31 0.99
N ASP A 50 10.02 16.31 1.50
CA ASP A 50 9.50 16.31 2.87
C ASP A 50 8.61 15.11 3.19
N ILE A 51 7.78 14.65 2.23
CA ILE A 51 6.91 13.48 2.40
C ILE A 51 7.73 12.22 2.70
N ALA A 52 8.79 11.97 1.93
CA ALA A 52 9.64 10.79 2.14
C ALA A 52 10.42 10.89 3.45
N ALA A 53 10.89 12.09 3.81
CA ALA A 53 11.57 12.35 5.08
C ALA A 53 10.61 12.15 6.28
N GLU A 54 9.37 12.59 6.17
CA GLU A 54 8.35 12.41 7.20
C GLU A 54 7.99 10.91 7.38
N ILE A 55 7.78 10.16 6.28
CA ILE A 55 7.58 8.70 6.33
C ILE A 55 8.76 8.02 7.04
N ALA A 56 9.99 8.40 6.69
CA ALA A 56 11.18 7.86 7.33
C ALA A 56 11.24 8.19 8.83
N SER A 57 10.80 9.38 9.22
CA SER A 57 10.73 9.79 10.62
C SER A 57 9.72 8.95 11.40
N ILE A 58 8.54 8.70 10.85
CA ILE A 58 7.52 7.82 11.46
C ILE A 58 8.08 6.40 11.63
N ILE A 59 8.74 5.86 10.59
CA ILE A 59 9.33 4.51 10.66
C ILE A 59 10.40 4.43 11.73
N ARG A 60 11.27 5.45 11.84
CA ARG A 60 12.33 5.48 12.87
C ARG A 60 11.79 5.60 14.29
N LEU A 61 10.66 6.28 14.47
CA LEU A 61 9.99 6.35 15.78
C LEU A 61 9.46 4.97 16.21
N ASP A 62 8.84 4.24 15.27
CA ASP A 62 8.28 2.92 15.54
C ASP A 62 9.35 1.82 15.61
N ASN A 63 10.47 1.98 14.87
CA ASN A 63 11.53 0.99 14.71
C ASN A 63 12.91 1.64 14.77
N PRO A 64 13.35 2.16 15.94
CA PRO A 64 14.60 2.90 16.07
C PRO A 64 15.85 2.08 15.79
N GLN A 65 15.76 0.75 15.82
CA GLN A 65 16.86 -0.18 15.56
C GLN A 65 17.10 -0.43 14.05
N VAL A 66 16.22 0.05 13.16
CA VAL A 66 16.36 -0.16 11.71
C VAL A 66 17.33 0.85 11.12
N ASP A 67 18.38 0.37 10.43
CA ASP A 67 19.20 1.22 9.55
C ASP A 67 18.38 1.61 8.33
N LEU A 68 17.71 2.77 8.40
CA LEU A 68 16.82 3.25 7.36
C LEU A 68 17.50 4.32 6.52
N ARG A 69 17.54 4.09 5.21
CA ARG A 69 18.16 4.94 4.20
C ARG A 69 17.14 5.37 3.14
N LEU A 70 17.20 6.65 2.73
CA LEU A 70 16.34 7.22 1.70
C LEU A 70 17.13 7.47 0.43
N VAL A 71 16.66 6.97 -0.70
CA VAL A 71 17.33 7.15 -1.99
C VAL A 71 16.34 7.60 -3.06
N SER A 72 16.68 8.70 -3.75
CA SER A 72 15.92 9.20 -4.89
C SER A 72 16.21 8.40 -6.16
N LEU A 73 15.19 8.21 -7.01
CA LEU A 73 15.33 7.55 -8.31
C LEU A 73 15.39 8.56 -9.48
N VAL A 74 15.82 9.80 -9.21
CA VAL A 74 15.87 10.87 -10.24
C VAL A 74 16.82 10.50 -11.38
N ASP A 75 17.98 9.91 -11.04
CA ASP A 75 19.07 9.59 -11.98
C ASP A 75 19.03 8.13 -12.46
N GLY A 76 17.84 7.55 -12.58
CA GLY A 76 17.68 6.17 -13.06
C GLY A 76 18.20 5.09 -12.13
N GLY A 77 18.46 5.40 -10.86
CA GLY A 77 18.89 4.43 -9.84
C GLY A 77 20.39 4.36 -9.59
N ALA A 78 21.21 5.24 -10.18
CA ALA A 78 22.65 5.25 -9.96
C ALA A 78 23.03 5.48 -8.49
N ASP A 79 22.32 6.34 -7.78
CA ASP A 79 22.54 6.58 -6.36
C ASP A 79 22.05 5.39 -5.50
N LEU A 80 21.03 4.68 -5.95
CA LEU A 80 20.54 3.47 -5.30
C LEU A 80 21.58 2.34 -5.36
N SER A 81 22.26 2.16 -6.49
CA SER A 81 23.36 1.20 -6.62
C SER A 81 24.52 1.51 -5.68
N LYS A 82 24.93 2.78 -5.57
CA LYS A 82 25.96 3.21 -4.63
C LYS A 82 25.57 2.96 -3.17
N GLU A 83 24.30 3.20 -2.84
CA GLU A 83 23.77 2.98 -1.49
C GLU A 83 23.79 1.50 -1.11
N PHE A 84 23.50 0.59 -2.04
CA PHE A 84 23.63 -0.85 -1.80
C PHE A 84 25.08 -1.27 -1.50
N VAL A 85 26.04 -0.76 -2.27
CA VAL A 85 27.46 -0.99 -2.01
C VAL A 85 27.87 -0.45 -0.64
N SER A 86 27.37 0.74 -0.27
CA SER A 86 27.61 1.32 1.05
C SER A 86 27.01 0.47 2.17
N ALA A 87 25.81 -0.06 1.99
CA ALA A 87 25.18 -0.94 2.96
C ALA A 87 25.91 -2.27 3.15
N ALA A 88 26.63 -2.73 2.13
CA ALA A 88 27.43 -3.96 2.18
C ALA A 88 28.82 -3.79 2.79
N ALA A 89 29.33 -2.55 2.93
CA ALA A 89 30.73 -2.30 3.31
C ALA A 89 31.15 -2.92 4.64
N ASP A 90 30.21 -3.03 5.59
CA ASP A 90 30.46 -3.54 6.93
C ASP A 90 29.88 -4.97 7.14
N ARG A 91 29.57 -5.68 6.04
CA ARG A 91 28.89 -6.99 6.08
C ARG A 91 29.70 -8.09 5.38
N PRO A 92 29.56 -9.37 5.80
CA PRO A 92 30.05 -10.50 5.06
C PRO A 92 29.48 -10.53 3.63
N ALA A 93 30.34 -10.82 2.64
CA ALA A 93 29.98 -10.75 1.23
C ALA A 93 28.83 -11.68 0.78
N ALA A 94 28.52 -12.71 1.58
CA ALA A 94 27.45 -13.67 1.31
C ALA A 94 26.09 -13.27 1.92
N GLU A 95 26.07 -12.28 2.82
CA GLU A 95 24.85 -11.87 3.51
C GLU A 95 24.11 -10.78 2.76
N THR A 96 22.76 -10.80 2.88
CA THR A 96 21.91 -9.73 2.34
C THR A 96 22.27 -8.38 2.97
N ALA A 97 22.72 -7.43 2.15
CA ALA A 97 23.13 -6.11 2.62
C ALA A 97 21.95 -5.17 2.88
N ALA A 98 20.92 -5.26 2.06
CA ALA A 98 19.77 -4.39 2.15
C ALA A 98 18.48 -5.07 1.67
N VAL A 99 17.35 -4.58 2.19
CA VAL A 99 16.02 -4.78 1.65
C VAL A 99 15.55 -3.47 1.06
N VAL A 100 15.36 -3.42 -0.25
CA VAL A 100 14.83 -2.22 -0.91
C VAL A 100 13.31 -2.29 -1.00
N VAL A 101 12.65 -1.27 -0.46
CA VAL A 101 11.19 -1.09 -0.53
C VAL A 101 10.90 0.07 -1.49
N PRO A 102 10.32 -0.22 -2.67
CA PRO A 102 9.87 0.83 -3.59
C PRO A 102 8.70 1.60 -2.96
N LEU A 103 8.83 2.91 -2.86
CA LEU A 103 7.82 3.79 -2.25
C LEU A 103 6.70 4.10 -3.26
N VAL A 104 5.99 3.04 -3.70
CA VAL A 104 4.87 3.11 -4.65
C VAL A 104 3.68 2.29 -4.13
N THR A 105 2.48 2.75 -4.47
CA THR A 105 1.23 2.14 -4.02
C THR A 105 0.85 0.87 -4.77
N GLY A 106 1.40 0.67 -5.97
CA GLY A 106 1.08 -0.47 -6.84
C GLY A 106 2.16 -0.72 -7.89
N PRO A 107 1.87 -1.55 -8.90
CA PRO A 107 2.77 -1.78 -10.00
C PRO A 107 3.17 -0.48 -10.70
N HIS A 108 4.46 -0.23 -10.79
CA HIS A 108 5.02 0.94 -11.46
C HIS A 108 6.23 0.52 -12.29
N PRO A 109 6.05 0.18 -13.59
CA PRO A 109 7.09 -0.45 -14.40
C PRO A 109 8.43 0.29 -14.43
N ARG A 110 8.39 1.64 -14.52
CA ARG A 110 9.60 2.46 -14.55
C ARG A 110 10.39 2.39 -13.25
N VAL A 111 9.70 2.49 -12.10
CA VAL A 111 10.30 2.41 -10.77
C VAL A 111 10.89 1.02 -10.55
N MET A 112 10.11 -0.03 -10.84
CA MET A 112 10.56 -1.41 -10.65
C MET A 112 11.73 -1.78 -11.57
N ARG A 113 11.81 -1.19 -12.75
CA ARG A 113 12.97 -1.35 -13.64
C ARG A 113 14.20 -0.68 -13.03
N ALA A 114 14.10 0.60 -12.64
CA ALA A 114 15.21 1.34 -12.04
C ALA A 114 15.77 0.62 -10.79
N VAL A 115 14.90 0.06 -9.94
CA VAL A 115 15.31 -0.71 -8.76
C VAL A 115 16.07 -1.99 -9.18
N ARG A 116 15.54 -2.77 -10.14
CA ARG A 116 16.21 -3.98 -10.63
C ARG A 116 17.55 -3.69 -11.29
N ASP A 117 17.61 -2.64 -12.10
CA ASP A 117 18.84 -2.22 -12.76
C ASP A 117 19.90 -1.81 -11.71
N ALA A 118 19.52 -1.08 -10.68
CA ALA A 118 20.41 -0.69 -9.58
C ALA A 118 20.93 -1.89 -8.78
N VAL A 119 20.07 -2.88 -8.50
CA VAL A 119 20.50 -4.13 -7.83
C VAL A 119 21.49 -4.89 -8.71
N THR A 120 21.22 -5.02 -10.02
CA THR A 120 22.16 -5.68 -10.94
C THR A 120 23.51 -4.94 -11.03
N GLN A 121 23.49 -3.61 -11.07
CA GLN A 121 24.70 -2.79 -11.18
C GLN A 121 25.55 -2.80 -9.90
N SER A 122 24.94 -2.95 -8.75
CA SER A 122 25.67 -2.94 -7.47
C SER A 122 26.46 -4.23 -7.23
N GLU A 123 26.09 -5.33 -7.89
CA GLU A 123 26.62 -6.69 -7.63
C GLU A 123 26.53 -7.10 -6.14
N THR A 124 25.62 -6.45 -5.40
CA THR A 124 25.46 -6.62 -3.96
C THR A 124 24.22 -7.48 -3.69
N PRO A 125 24.24 -8.41 -2.73
CA PRO A 125 23.06 -9.17 -2.33
C PRO A 125 22.00 -8.22 -1.74
N VAL A 126 20.92 -7.97 -2.50
CA VAL A 126 19.82 -7.08 -2.11
C VAL A 126 18.48 -7.76 -2.39
N MET A 127 17.59 -7.72 -1.42
CA MET A 127 16.22 -8.19 -1.57
C MET A 127 15.31 -7.06 -2.04
N ILE A 128 14.46 -7.31 -3.04
CA ILE A 128 13.46 -6.35 -3.52
C ILE A 128 12.11 -6.70 -2.91
N ALA A 129 11.60 -5.83 -2.06
CA ALA A 129 10.28 -6.00 -1.49
C ALA A 129 9.18 -5.69 -2.52
N HIS A 130 7.99 -6.26 -2.31
CA HIS A 130 6.82 -5.93 -3.13
C HIS A 130 6.39 -4.47 -2.93
N PRO A 131 5.71 -3.85 -3.92
CA PRO A 131 5.02 -2.58 -3.75
C PRO A 131 4.11 -2.57 -2.52
N LEU A 132 3.77 -1.40 -2.00
CA LEU A 132 2.98 -1.29 -0.76
C LEU A 132 1.58 -1.90 -0.90
N GLY A 133 0.95 -1.75 -2.05
CA GLY A 133 -0.38 -2.28 -2.32
C GLY A 133 -0.41 -3.45 -3.30
N PRO A 134 -1.62 -4.05 -3.45
CA PRO A 134 -2.86 -3.71 -2.75
C PRO A 134 -2.85 -4.10 -1.28
N HIS A 135 -3.47 -3.28 -0.42
CA HIS A 135 -3.60 -3.58 1.01
C HIS A 135 -4.80 -2.83 1.65
N PRO A 136 -5.55 -3.44 2.60
CA PRO A 136 -6.69 -2.79 3.26
C PRO A 136 -6.36 -1.45 3.94
N LEU A 137 -5.16 -1.30 4.50
CA LEU A 137 -4.69 -0.05 5.11
C LEU A 137 -4.63 1.10 4.10
N LEU A 138 -4.32 0.84 2.83
CA LEU A 138 -4.33 1.87 1.79
C LEU A 138 -5.76 2.30 1.45
N ALA A 139 -6.70 1.37 1.39
CA ALA A 139 -8.11 1.72 1.20
C ALA A 139 -8.67 2.53 2.39
N GLU A 140 -8.19 2.25 3.61
CA GLU A 140 -8.52 3.05 4.79
C GLU A 140 -7.94 4.46 4.70
N ALA A 141 -6.66 4.59 4.33
CA ALA A 141 -6.01 5.88 4.15
C ALA A 141 -6.70 6.73 3.05
N LEU A 142 -7.07 6.12 1.92
CA LEU A 142 -7.86 6.81 0.87
C LEU A 142 -9.22 7.28 1.39
N HIS A 143 -9.91 6.47 2.19
CA HIS A 143 -11.16 6.90 2.83
C HIS A 143 -10.92 8.12 3.73
N MET A 144 -9.86 8.12 4.53
CA MET A 144 -9.54 9.27 5.40
C MET A 144 -9.24 10.53 4.57
N ARG A 145 -8.47 10.42 3.47
CA ARG A 145 -8.23 11.55 2.55
C ARG A 145 -9.50 12.11 1.92
N LEU A 146 -10.43 11.23 1.52
CA LEU A 146 -11.75 11.65 1.04
C LEU A 146 -12.57 12.35 2.14
N ALA A 147 -12.51 11.85 3.37
CA ALA A 147 -13.22 12.44 4.50
C ALA A 147 -12.65 13.81 4.90
N GLU A 148 -11.34 13.97 4.93
CA GLU A 148 -10.63 15.24 5.17
C GLU A 148 -11.00 16.30 4.13
N ALA A 149 -11.22 15.90 2.87
CA ALA A 149 -11.68 16.77 1.78
C ALA A 149 -13.21 17.01 1.81
N GLY A 150 -13.94 16.47 2.76
CA GLY A 150 -15.41 16.56 2.81
C GLY A 150 -16.13 15.76 1.72
N LEU A 151 -15.43 14.84 1.03
CA LEU A 151 -15.94 14.02 -0.07
C LEU A 151 -16.43 12.64 0.38
N ALA A 152 -16.17 12.25 1.62
CA ALA A 152 -16.70 11.06 2.25
C ALA A 152 -17.00 11.34 3.72
N ARG A 153 -17.75 10.44 4.36
CA ARG A 153 -18.04 10.53 5.79
C ARG A 153 -16.99 9.76 6.58
N VAL A 154 -16.58 10.32 7.71
CA VAL A 154 -15.65 9.65 8.64
C VAL A 154 -16.32 8.44 9.28
N ASP A 155 -17.60 8.57 9.68
CA ASP A 155 -18.36 7.52 10.35
C ASP A 155 -18.92 6.48 9.37
N ARG A 156 -18.68 5.20 9.68
CA ARG A 156 -19.33 4.06 9.01
C ARG A 156 -20.78 3.85 9.40
N MET A 157 -21.27 4.53 10.46
CA MET A 157 -22.65 4.39 10.90
C MET A 157 -23.58 5.06 9.90
N ARG A 158 -24.46 4.26 9.30
CA ARG A 158 -25.57 4.77 8.51
C ARG A 158 -26.60 5.39 9.45
N LEU A 159 -26.42 6.66 9.79
CA LEU A 159 -27.50 7.44 10.34
C LEU A 159 -28.53 7.62 9.20
N PHE A 160 -29.74 7.12 9.44
CA PHE A 160 -30.88 7.30 8.55
C PHE A 160 -30.99 8.79 8.18
N ASN A 161 -31.02 9.11 6.89
CA ASN A 161 -31.22 10.43 6.28
C ASN A 161 -30.00 11.33 6.01
N VAL A 162 -28.77 10.86 6.08
CA VAL A 162 -27.64 11.68 5.59
C VAL A 162 -27.08 11.07 4.30
N THR A 163 -27.37 11.74 3.19
CA THR A 163 -26.83 11.36 1.86
C THR A 163 -25.32 11.55 1.82
N SER A 164 -24.61 10.64 1.12
CA SER A 164 -23.19 10.84 0.82
C SER A 164 -22.99 12.13 0.02
N PRO A 165 -21.92 12.90 0.28
CA PRO A 165 -21.61 14.08 -0.51
C PRO A 165 -21.37 13.75 -1.99
N VAL A 166 -20.86 12.55 -2.27
CA VAL A 166 -20.61 12.03 -3.63
C VAL A 166 -21.32 10.68 -3.83
N ASP A 167 -21.49 10.28 -5.08
CA ASP A 167 -22.14 9.03 -5.49
C ASP A 167 -21.25 8.15 -6.40
N GLY A 168 -20.02 8.62 -6.70
CA GLY A 168 -19.01 7.85 -7.40
C GLY A 168 -17.60 8.34 -7.10
N ILE A 169 -16.63 7.42 -7.07
CA ILE A 169 -15.24 7.72 -6.72
C ILE A 169 -14.30 7.18 -7.80
N ILE A 170 -13.31 7.99 -8.17
CA ILE A 170 -12.21 7.63 -9.04
C ILE A 170 -10.94 7.52 -8.21
N VAL A 171 -10.32 6.34 -8.22
CA VAL A 171 -8.99 6.10 -7.63
C VAL A 171 -7.95 6.32 -8.72
N ALA A 172 -7.27 7.46 -8.68
CA ALA A 172 -6.33 7.88 -9.71
C ALA A 172 -4.89 7.54 -9.32
N THR A 173 -4.19 6.76 -10.15
CA THR A 173 -2.83 6.30 -9.89
C THR A 173 -1.89 6.64 -11.04
N THR A 174 -0.59 6.40 -10.85
CA THR A 174 0.47 6.47 -11.85
C THR A 174 0.94 5.07 -12.26
N GLY A 175 1.76 4.97 -13.30
CA GLY A 175 2.26 3.72 -13.84
C GLY A 175 1.48 3.18 -15.04
N GLY A 176 0.71 4.04 -15.68
CA GLY A 176 -0.06 3.74 -16.88
C GLY A 176 -1.20 2.74 -16.63
N ASP A 177 -1.50 1.93 -17.64
CA ASP A 177 -2.53 0.90 -17.60
C ASP A 177 -2.23 -0.22 -16.60
N GLU A 178 -0.97 -0.49 -16.34
CA GLU A 178 -0.52 -1.49 -15.35
C GLU A 178 -0.77 -0.99 -13.93
N GLY A 179 -0.49 0.30 -13.67
CA GLY A 179 -0.82 0.97 -12.41
C GLY A 179 -2.33 0.98 -12.17
N ALA A 180 -3.13 1.35 -13.16
CA ALA A 180 -4.59 1.37 -13.05
C ALA A 180 -5.15 -0.03 -12.74
N ARG A 181 -4.69 -1.08 -13.44
CA ARG A 181 -5.08 -2.48 -13.13
C ARG A 181 -4.64 -2.90 -11.73
N GLY A 182 -3.46 -2.49 -11.30
CA GLY A 182 -2.97 -2.76 -9.93
C GLY A 182 -3.79 -2.09 -8.84
N ALA A 183 -4.50 -1.01 -9.17
CA ALA A 183 -5.39 -0.32 -8.25
C ALA A 183 -6.80 -0.97 -8.14
N ASP A 184 -7.17 -1.92 -9.00
CA ASP A 184 -8.50 -2.58 -8.98
C ASP A 184 -8.84 -3.16 -7.61
N ALA A 185 -7.94 -3.91 -7.00
CA ALA A 185 -8.18 -4.51 -5.69
C ALA A 185 -8.40 -3.44 -4.60
N THR A 186 -7.66 -2.33 -4.64
CA THR A 186 -7.84 -1.21 -3.70
C THR A 186 -9.16 -0.49 -3.96
N ALA A 187 -9.57 -0.33 -5.23
CA ALA A 187 -10.86 0.25 -5.59
C ALA A 187 -12.02 -0.62 -5.07
N VAL A 188 -11.94 -1.94 -5.18
CA VAL A 188 -12.94 -2.88 -4.61
C VAL A 188 -12.99 -2.77 -3.08
N LEU A 189 -11.85 -2.71 -2.41
CA LEU A 189 -11.81 -2.53 -0.95
C LEU A 189 -12.43 -1.20 -0.51
N LEU A 190 -12.15 -0.13 -1.25
CA LEU A 190 -12.72 1.19 -0.97
C LEU A 190 -14.23 1.22 -1.27
N ALA A 191 -14.68 0.60 -2.37
CA ALA A 191 -16.09 0.47 -2.72
C ALA A 191 -16.88 -0.26 -1.63
N ALA A 192 -16.37 -1.37 -1.14
CA ALA A 192 -16.96 -2.13 -0.04
C ALA A 192 -17.03 -1.31 1.26
N ARG A 193 -15.99 -0.50 1.51
CA ARG A 193 -15.90 0.34 2.72
C ARG A 193 -16.91 1.50 2.71
N LEU A 194 -17.10 2.13 1.55
CA LEU A 194 -17.96 3.32 1.38
C LEU A 194 -19.37 2.98 0.88
N THR A 195 -19.59 1.77 0.37
CA THR A 195 -20.82 1.36 -0.33
C THR A 195 -21.15 2.29 -1.51
N LEU A 196 -20.12 2.69 -2.25
CA LEU A 196 -20.20 3.52 -3.44
C LEU A 196 -19.49 2.84 -4.60
N PRO A 197 -19.87 3.10 -5.85
CA PRO A 197 -19.10 2.66 -7.00
C PRO A 197 -17.73 3.36 -7.03
N VAL A 198 -16.67 2.59 -7.18
CA VAL A 198 -15.29 3.05 -7.26
C VAL A 198 -14.64 2.48 -8.50
N VAL A 199 -13.99 3.32 -9.29
CA VAL A 199 -13.35 2.95 -10.55
C VAL A 199 -11.90 3.44 -10.54
N PRO A 200 -10.89 2.60 -10.84
CA PRO A 200 -9.52 3.04 -10.98
C PRO A 200 -9.30 3.75 -12.32
N ALA A 201 -8.34 4.68 -12.33
CA ALA A 201 -7.88 5.39 -13.52
C ALA A 201 -6.38 5.67 -13.44
N ALA A 202 -5.73 5.80 -14.60
CA ALA A 202 -4.37 6.26 -14.70
C ALA A 202 -4.32 7.79 -14.90
N LEU A 203 -3.43 8.46 -14.19
CA LEU A 203 -3.09 9.87 -14.43
C LEU A 203 -2.18 10.04 -15.67
N ASP A 204 -1.46 8.99 -16.02
CA ASP A 204 -0.41 8.97 -17.06
C ASP A 204 -0.63 7.90 -18.15
N GLY A 205 -1.86 7.39 -18.27
CA GLY A 205 -2.18 6.31 -19.21
C GLY A 205 -3.68 6.09 -19.42
N VAL A 206 -4.05 4.87 -19.73
CA VAL A 206 -5.44 4.44 -19.95
C VAL A 206 -5.79 3.26 -19.01
N PRO A 207 -7.05 3.14 -18.53
CA PRO A 207 -8.12 4.14 -18.69
C PRO A 207 -7.77 5.45 -17.97
N ASN A 208 -8.00 6.58 -18.62
CA ASN A 208 -7.76 7.88 -18.00
C ASN A 208 -8.93 8.30 -17.09
N VAL A 209 -8.77 9.43 -16.42
CA VAL A 209 -9.77 9.95 -15.47
C VAL A 209 -11.11 10.26 -16.16
N ALA A 210 -11.09 10.75 -17.40
CA ALA A 210 -12.32 11.02 -18.16
C ALA A 210 -13.08 9.74 -18.51
N ASP A 211 -12.37 8.69 -18.93
CA ASP A 211 -12.95 7.36 -19.21
C ASP A 211 -13.62 6.78 -17.97
N ALA A 212 -12.96 6.91 -16.82
CA ALA A 212 -13.49 6.46 -15.53
C ALA A 212 -14.75 7.25 -15.11
N ALA A 213 -14.73 8.57 -15.32
CA ALA A 213 -15.89 9.43 -15.07
C ALA A 213 -17.10 9.05 -15.94
N GLU A 214 -16.86 8.78 -17.23
CA GLU A 214 -17.92 8.30 -18.13
C GLU A 214 -18.52 6.97 -17.67
N ARG A 215 -17.69 6.03 -17.24
CA ARG A 215 -18.14 4.75 -16.72
C ARG A 215 -19.05 4.92 -15.49
N LEU A 216 -18.67 5.80 -14.57
CA LEU A 216 -19.47 6.10 -13.38
C LEU A 216 -20.78 6.80 -13.75
N ARG A 217 -20.76 7.75 -14.70
CA ARG A 217 -21.98 8.43 -15.17
C ARG A 217 -22.95 7.49 -15.87
N LYS A 218 -22.46 6.51 -16.62
CA LYS A 218 -23.31 5.46 -17.26
C LYS A 218 -24.10 4.61 -16.27
N ILE A 219 -23.63 4.47 -15.03
CA ILE A 219 -24.34 3.78 -13.95
C ILE A 219 -25.12 4.72 -13.03
N GLY A 220 -25.22 6.00 -13.39
CA GLY A 220 -26.04 7.00 -12.70
C GLY A 220 -25.31 7.84 -11.66
N ALA A 221 -23.99 7.71 -11.48
CA ALA A 221 -23.23 8.58 -10.59
C ALA A 221 -23.00 9.95 -11.24
N ASN A 222 -23.38 11.03 -10.54
CA ASN A 222 -23.29 12.40 -11.07
C ASN A 222 -22.39 13.32 -10.22
N ARG A 223 -22.24 13.01 -8.93
CA ARG A 223 -21.38 13.74 -8.00
C ARG A 223 -20.12 12.94 -7.75
N LEU A 224 -19.09 13.22 -8.52
CA LEU A 224 -17.87 12.43 -8.51
C LEU A 224 -16.82 13.03 -7.58
N ALA A 225 -16.01 12.16 -6.98
CA ALA A 225 -14.77 12.51 -6.32
C ALA A 225 -13.59 11.78 -6.96
N LEU A 226 -12.44 12.42 -6.97
CA LEU A 226 -11.16 11.84 -7.32
C LEU A 226 -10.29 11.76 -6.08
N VAL A 227 -9.70 10.61 -5.82
CA VAL A 227 -8.69 10.44 -4.78
C VAL A 227 -7.40 9.91 -5.41
N PRO A 228 -6.28 10.65 -5.31
CA PRO A 228 -4.99 10.19 -5.82
C PRO A 228 -4.48 8.98 -5.01
N PHE A 229 -4.31 7.85 -5.68
CA PHE A 229 -3.71 6.64 -5.12
C PHE A 229 -2.20 6.65 -5.37
N VAL A 230 -1.57 7.68 -4.88
CA VAL A 230 -0.13 7.95 -4.94
C VAL A 230 0.34 8.47 -3.60
N ILE A 231 1.62 8.26 -3.27
CA ILE A 231 2.18 8.76 -2.02
C ILE A 231 2.47 10.24 -2.14
N GLY A 232 3.00 10.67 -3.27
CA GLY A 232 3.26 12.08 -3.58
C GLY A 232 4.44 12.26 -4.54
N PRO A 233 5.65 11.74 -4.23
CA PRO A 233 6.81 11.96 -5.09
C PRO A 233 6.68 11.38 -6.51
N GLU A 234 5.83 10.35 -6.70
CA GLU A 234 5.62 9.68 -7.98
C GLU A 234 4.66 10.42 -8.92
N ALA A 235 3.96 11.45 -8.42
CA ALA A 235 3.01 12.21 -9.22
C ALA A 235 3.03 13.71 -8.89
N ASP A 236 2.84 14.50 -9.92
CA ASP A 236 2.54 15.90 -9.77
C ASP A 236 1.12 16.08 -9.19
N HIS A 237 1.01 16.73 -8.04
CA HIS A 237 -0.28 16.98 -7.38
C HIS A 237 -1.21 17.83 -8.25
N ASP A 238 -0.68 18.80 -8.99
CA ASP A 238 -1.45 19.68 -9.86
C ASP A 238 -2.13 18.88 -10.97
N ARG A 239 -1.51 17.79 -11.43
CA ARG A 239 -2.08 16.90 -12.44
C ARG A 239 -3.35 16.19 -11.97
N ALA A 240 -3.39 15.72 -10.73
CA ALA A 240 -4.58 15.09 -10.17
C ALA A 240 -5.72 16.09 -9.99
N THR A 241 -5.39 17.30 -9.51
CA THR A 241 -6.33 18.40 -9.33
C THR A 241 -6.91 18.84 -10.69
N ALA A 242 -6.06 19.09 -11.68
CA ALA A 242 -6.51 19.46 -13.03
C ALA A 242 -7.39 18.38 -13.68
N ALA A 243 -7.05 17.09 -13.48
CA ALA A 243 -7.86 15.99 -13.99
C ALA A 243 -9.24 15.91 -13.31
N ALA A 244 -9.32 16.20 -12.01
CA ALA A 244 -10.59 16.27 -11.28
C ALA A 244 -11.44 17.46 -11.74
N GLU A 245 -10.83 18.65 -11.89
CA GLU A 245 -11.51 19.85 -12.40
C GLU A 245 -12.08 19.65 -13.81
N ALA A 246 -11.32 18.99 -14.69
CA ALA A 246 -11.75 18.71 -16.06
C ALA A 246 -13.03 17.86 -16.14
N ILE A 247 -13.32 17.07 -15.13
CA ILE A 247 -14.53 16.24 -15.05
C ILE A 247 -15.58 16.80 -14.08
N GLY A 248 -15.33 17.95 -13.45
CA GLY A 248 -16.21 18.56 -12.45
C GLY A 248 -16.31 17.74 -11.15
N ALA A 249 -15.24 17.05 -10.75
CA ALA A 249 -15.17 16.28 -9.52
C ALA A 249 -14.41 17.02 -8.41
N GLY A 250 -14.76 16.73 -7.15
CA GLY A 250 -13.93 17.12 -6.02
C GLY A 250 -12.65 16.28 -5.99
N CYS A 251 -11.51 16.88 -5.58
CA CYS A 251 -10.23 16.20 -5.47
C CYS A 251 -9.80 16.11 -4.01
N ALA A 252 -9.43 14.90 -3.55
CA ALA A 252 -8.80 14.71 -2.26
C ALA A 252 -7.27 14.87 -2.37
N ALA A 253 -6.60 15.06 -1.24
CA ALA A 253 -5.15 15.03 -1.18
C ALA A 253 -4.60 13.62 -1.46
N PRO A 254 -3.35 13.49 -1.95
CA PRO A 254 -2.65 12.20 -2.05
C PRO A 254 -2.42 11.58 -0.68
N LEU A 255 -1.97 10.32 -0.64
CA LEU A 255 -1.71 9.63 0.62
C LEU A 255 -0.71 10.39 1.51
N GLY A 256 0.34 10.95 0.91
CA GLY A 256 1.36 11.67 1.67
C GLY A 256 2.06 10.79 2.70
N ALA A 257 2.53 11.41 3.76
CA ALA A 257 3.15 10.72 4.91
C ALA A 257 2.10 10.14 5.88
N HIS A 258 1.07 9.47 5.32
CA HIS A 258 0.07 8.81 6.14
C HIS A 258 0.67 7.64 6.94
N GLU A 259 0.26 7.48 8.20
CA GLU A 259 0.73 6.41 9.10
C GLU A 259 0.61 5.00 8.46
N ALA A 260 -0.47 4.75 7.72
CA ALA A 260 -0.65 3.49 7.00
C ALA A 260 0.47 3.20 5.98
N VAL A 261 1.03 4.23 5.35
CA VAL A 261 2.15 4.09 4.41
C VAL A 261 3.42 3.66 5.15
N ALA A 262 3.76 4.36 6.23
CA ALA A 262 4.92 4.03 7.07
C ALA A 262 4.80 2.60 7.65
N ARG A 263 3.62 2.24 8.17
CA ARG A 263 3.34 0.89 8.66
C ARG A 263 3.50 -0.18 7.59
N LEU A 264 3.05 0.09 6.36
CA LEU A 264 3.19 -0.86 5.24
C LEU A 264 4.65 -1.03 4.82
N VAL A 265 5.46 0.01 4.85
CA VAL A 265 6.90 -0.11 4.62
C VAL A 265 7.53 -1.08 5.63
N GLY A 266 7.24 -0.92 6.92
CA GLY A 266 7.70 -1.84 7.96
C GLY A 266 7.23 -3.28 7.72
N MET A 267 5.96 -3.47 7.30
CA MET A 267 5.42 -4.79 6.98
C MET A 267 6.09 -5.42 5.75
N ARG A 268 6.44 -4.65 4.73
CA ARG A 268 7.16 -5.13 3.54
C ARG A 268 8.58 -5.53 3.86
N TYR A 269 9.25 -4.73 4.66
CA TYR A 269 10.58 -5.06 5.18
C TYR A 269 10.55 -6.36 6.00
N GLY A 270 9.67 -6.47 7.00
CA GLY A 270 9.58 -7.68 7.82
C GLY A 270 9.16 -8.93 7.04
N SER A 271 8.32 -8.77 5.99
CA SER A 271 7.96 -9.89 5.12
C SER A 271 9.16 -10.38 4.28
N ALA A 272 10.03 -9.47 3.87
CA ALA A 272 11.26 -9.82 3.16
C ALA A 272 12.23 -10.57 4.07
N LEU A 273 12.39 -10.13 5.32
CA LEU A 273 13.24 -10.81 6.31
C LEU A 273 12.72 -12.22 6.62
N GLY A 274 11.40 -12.41 6.80
CA GLY A 274 10.82 -13.72 7.09
C GLY A 274 10.92 -14.73 5.94
N SER A 275 11.00 -14.27 4.70
CA SER A 275 11.25 -15.14 3.54
C SER A 275 12.73 -15.54 3.42
N TYR A 276 13.64 -14.81 4.04
CA TYR A 276 15.05 -15.14 4.11
C TYR A 276 15.33 -16.30 5.07
N GLU A 277 14.73 -16.24 6.27
CA GLU A 277 14.89 -17.32 7.28
C GLU A 277 14.39 -18.69 6.78
N GLU A 278 13.32 -18.72 5.94
CA GLU A 278 12.80 -19.96 5.35
C GLU A 278 13.72 -20.55 4.25
N SER A 279 14.60 -19.76 3.65
CA SER A 279 15.49 -20.20 2.56
C SER A 279 16.81 -20.77 3.08
N ASP A 280 17.21 -20.43 4.32
CA ASP A 280 18.45 -20.93 4.95
C ASP A 280 18.24 -22.24 5.74
N GLU A 281 16.97 -22.69 5.90
CA GLU A 281 16.64 -23.96 6.60
C GLU A 281 16.46 -25.16 5.66
N ASP A 282 16.57 -25.03 4.35
CA ASP A 282 16.51 -26.10 3.32
C ASP A 282 17.93 -26.44 2.78
#